data_194a8c7e6211389260f414bc05f4c0dd
#
_entry.id   194a8c7e6211389260f414bc05f4c0dd
#
_cell.length_a   1.000
_cell.length_b   1.000
_cell.length_c   1.000
_cell.angle_alpha   90.00
_cell.angle_beta   90.00
_cell.angle_gamma   90.00
#
_symmetry.space_group_name_H-M   'P 1'
#
loop_
_entity.id
_entity.type
_entity.pdbx_description
1 polymer ?
#
loop_
_entity_poly.entity_id
_entity_poly.type
_entity_poly.pdbx_seq_one_letter_code
_entity_poly.pdbx_strand_id
1 'polypeptide(L)'
;MTNVIFYRISGALDSAILLACQLTEKAFKQNMSVLIHTTEEATSEIIDKKLWDFSATAFLPHQIEGSPVSTISISHHSNPGDHDDLLINLSGHSTPDWFSRFKKVIEIVYDEQQVTEKKRVRYGFYQSRGYPVRYHDLTKTN
;
A
#
# COMPACT_ATOMS: atom_id res chain seq x y z
N MET A 1 -6.01 6.04 -16.66
CA MET A 1 -5.13 6.88 -15.85
C MET A 1 -5.13 6.39 -14.40
N THR A 2 -3.98 6.41 -13.77
CA THR A 2 -3.85 5.98 -12.38
C THR A 2 -4.49 6.99 -11.42
N ASN A 3 -5.36 6.51 -10.54
CA ASN A 3 -5.91 7.33 -9.46
C ASN A 3 -5.05 7.14 -8.21
N VAL A 4 -4.72 8.22 -7.53
CA VAL A 4 -3.86 8.20 -6.34
C VAL A 4 -4.66 8.66 -5.14
N ILE A 5 -4.57 7.90 -4.03
CA ILE A 5 -5.24 8.23 -2.78
C ILE A 5 -4.21 8.21 -1.65
N PHE A 6 -4.15 9.30 -0.90
CA PHE A 6 -3.35 9.40 0.31
C PHE A 6 -4.25 9.21 1.52
N TYR A 7 -3.81 8.35 2.44
CA TYR A 7 -4.44 8.21 3.75
C TYR A 7 -3.46 8.68 4.82
N ARG A 8 -3.85 9.69 5.58
CA ARG A 8 -3.10 10.17 6.73
C ARG A 8 -3.68 9.55 8.00
N ILE A 9 -2.86 8.84 8.75
CA ILE A 9 -3.29 8.15 9.97
C ILE A 9 -2.43 8.57 11.16
N SER A 10 -2.96 8.35 12.37
CA SER A 10 -2.19 8.46 13.60
C SER A 10 -1.49 7.12 13.87
N GLY A 11 -0.38 7.16 14.60
CA GLY A 11 0.36 5.97 14.94
C GLY A 11 1.53 5.73 14.03
N ALA A 12 2.29 4.69 14.34
CA ALA A 12 3.53 4.36 13.64
C ALA A 12 3.28 3.34 12.52
N LEU A 13 4.34 2.67 12.09
CA LEU A 13 4.28 1.70 10.99
C LEU A 13 3.27 0.57 11.24
N ASP A 14 3.13 0.12 12.49
CA ASP A 14 2.17 -0.95 12.82
C ASP A 14 0.73 -0.53 12.51
N SER A 15 0.38 0.73 12.73
CA SER A 15 -0.95 1.25 12.37
C SER A 15 -1.11 1.32 10.86
N ALA A 16 -0.06 1.68 10.13
CA ALA A 16 -0.07 1.69 8.68
C ALA A 16 -0.26 0.28 8.12
N ILE A 17 0.39 -0.71 8.71
CA ILE A 17 0.25 -2.11 8.31
C ILE A 17 -1.20 -2.58 8.53
N LEU A 18 -1.79 -2.22 9.66
CA LEU A 18 -3.19 -2.58 9.92
C LEU A 18 -4.12 -1.98 8.88
N LEU A 19 -3.94 -0.71 8.55
CA LEU A 19 -4.74 -0.07 7.50
C LEU A 19 -4.54 -0.76 6.15
N ALA A 20 -3.29 -1.11 5.81
CA ALA A 20 -3.00 -1.81 4.57
C ALA A 20 -3.74 -3.15 4.51
N CYS A 21 -3.80 -3.89 5.62
CA CYS A 21 -4.55 -5.15 5.69
C CYS A 21 -6.06 -4.93 5.49
N GLN A 22 -6.61 -3.87 6.09
CA GLN A 22 -8.02 -3.54 5.93
C GLN A 22 -8.36 -3.18 4.47
N LEU A 23 -7.50 -2.37 3.84
CA LEU A 23 -7.68 -1.98 2.45
C LEU A 23 -7.52 -3.18 1.50
N THR A 24 -6.60 -4.07 1.82
CA THR A 24 -6.37 -5.29 1.06
C THR A 24 -7.60 -6.19 1.10
N GLU A 25 -8.19 -6.39 2.29
CA GLU A 25 -9.41 -7.18 2.42
C GLU A 25 -10.54 -6.59 1.59
N LYS A 26 -10.72 -5.29 1.67
CA LYS A 26 -11.77 -4.61 0.91
C LYS A 26 -11.58 -4.79 -0.60
N ALA A 27 -10.35 -4.61 -1.08
CA ALA A 27 -10.04 -4.77 -2.50
C ALA A 27 -10.22 -6.22 -2.95
N PHE A 28 -9.80 -7.17 -2.14
CA PHE A 28 -9.94 -8.58 -2.45
C PHE A 28 -11.41 -8.96 -2.62
N LYS A 29 -12.29 -8.44 -1.77
CA LYS A 29 -13.73 -8.67 -1.87
C LYS A 29 -14.34 -8.05 -3.13
N GLN A 30 -13.65 -7.09 -3.73
CA GLN A 30 -14.06 -6.47 -5.00
C GLN A 30 -13.36 -7.10 -6.20
N ASN A 31 -12.70 -8.23 -6.02
CA ASN A 31 -11.97 -8.98 -7.06
C ASN A 31 -10.82 -8.20 -7.66
N MET A 32 -10.18 -7.32 -6.89
CA MET A 32 -9.00 -6.58 -7.32
C MET A 32 -7.74 -7.31 -6.88
N SER A 33 -6.74 -7.34 -7.75
CA SER A 33 -5.41 -7.78 -7.35
C SER A 33 -4.73 -6.69 -6.55
N VAL A 34 -3.92 -7.05 -5.57
CA VAL A 34 -3.27 -6.10 -4.66
C VAL A 34 -1.78 -6.41 -4.58
N LEU A 35 -0.96 -5.38 -4.77
CA LEU A 35 0.46 -5.44 -4.49
C LEU A 35 0.76 -4.49 -3.34
N ILE A 36 1.28 -5.04 -2.23
CA ILE A 36 1.73 -4.24 -1.10
C ILE A 36 3.23 -4.07 -1.24
N HIS A 37 3.68 -2.85 -1.46
CA HIS A 37 5.09 -2.54 -1.66
C HIS A 37 5.71 -2.01 -0.39
N THR A 38 6.84 -2.60 0.01
CA THR A 38 7.61 -2.20 1.18
C THR A 38 9.06 -1.95 0.75
N THR A 39 9.88 -1.43 1.66
CA THR A 39 11.30 -1.21 1.39
C THR A 39 12.18 -2.36 1.88
N GLU A 40 11.70 -3.13 2.87
CA GLU A 40 12.53 -4.10 3.57
C GLU A 40 11.85 -5.46 3.67
N GLU A 41 12.64 -6.51 3.55
CA GLU A 41 12.16 -7.88 3.69
C GLU A 41 11.50 -8.13 5.05
N ALA A 42 12.07 -7.57 6.11
CA ALA A 42 11.51 -7.72 7.46
C ALA A 42 10.09 -7.15 7.53
N THR A 43 9.83 -6.02 6.88
CA THR A 43 8.49 -5.43 6.84
C THR A 43 7.55 -6.33 6.05
N SER A 44 7.99 -6.89 4.95
CA SER A 44 7.18 -7.83 4.16
C SER A 44 6.77 -9.04 4.98
N GLU A 45 7.67 -9.58 5.80
CA GLU A 45 7.38 -10.71 6.66
C GLU A 45 6.34 -10.36 7.74
N ILE A 46 6.43 -9.16 8.31
CA ILE A 46 5.47 -8.69 9.30
C ILE A 46 4.08 -8.58 8.66
N ILE A 47 3.98 -8.04 7.45
CA ILE A 47 2.72 -7.90 6.74
C ILE A 47 2.13 -9.28 6.41
N ASP A 48 2.95 -10.20 5.95
CA ASP A 48 2.53 -11.57 5.64
C ASP A 48 1.87 -12.20 6.86
N LYS A 49 2.52 -12.10 8.01
CA LYS A 49 2.00 -12.65 9.26
C LYS A 49 0.70 -11.95 9.68
N LYS A 50 0.64 -10.63 9.54
CA LYS A 50 -0.56 -9.85 9.90
C LYS A 50 -1.75 -10.22 9.03
N LEU A 51 -1.55 -10.47 7.75
CA LEU A 51 -2.63 -10.88 6.86
C LEU A 51 -3.21 -12.23 7.26
N TRP A 52 -2.39 -13.15 7.74
CA TRP A 52 -2.87 -14.44 8.26
C TRP A 52 -3.71 -14.24 9.53
N ASP A 53 -3.34 -13.28 10.38
CA ASP A 53 -3.97 -13.08 11.69
C ASP A 53 -5.05 -12.00 11.68
N PHE A 54 -5.17 -11.25 10.59
CA PHE A 54 -5.99 -10.04 10.53
C PHE A 54 -7.45 -10.29 10.83
N SER A 55 -8.01 -11.37 10.33
CA SER A 55 -9.40 -11.72 10.58
C SER A 55 -9.53 -13.20 10.86
N ALA A 56 -10.21 -13.54 11.96
CA ALA A 56 -10.44 -14.92 12.34
C ALA A 56 -11.37 -15.65 11.35
N THR A 57 -12.17 -14.91 10.59
CA THR A 57 -13.17 -15.47 9.68
C THR A 57 -12.85 -15.29 8.20
N ALA A 58 -11.86 -14.45 7.89
CA ALA A 58 -11.50 -14.15 6.50
C ALA A 58 -10.16 -14.77 6.18
N PHE A 59 -10.14 -15.65 5.19
CA PHE A 59 -8.90 -16.18 4.64
C PHE A 59 -8.53 -15.33 3.43
N LEU A 60 -7.37 -14.65 3.52
CA LEU A 60 -6.88 -13.81 2.43
C LEU A 60 -5.68 -14.51 1.79
N PRO A 61 -5.88 -15.15 0.63
CA PRO A 61 -4.75 -15.80 -0.05
C PRO A 61 -3.72 -14.75 -0.49
N HIS A 62 -2.54 -14.86 0.06
CA HIS A 62 -1.45 -13.93 -0.23
C HIS A 62 -0.11 -14.66 -0.20
N GLN A 63 0.90 -13.99 -0.72
CA GLN A 63 2.25 -14.54 -0.75
C GLN A 63 3.28 -13.43 -0.83
N ILE A 64 4.49 -13.75 -0.37
CA ILE A 64 5.66 -12.92 -0.58
C ILE A 64 6.16 -13.20 -1.99
N GLU A 65 6.71 -12.18 -2.63
CA GLU A 65 7.24 -12.22 -3.98
C GLU A 65 8.09 -13.46 -4.27
N GLY A 66 7.97 -13.96 -5.49
CA GLY A 66 8.75 -15.10 -5.96
C GLY A 66 7.97 -16.40 -6.09
N SER A 67 6.72 -16.43 -5.60
CA SER A 67 5.84 -17.58 -5.71
C SER A 67 4.91 -17.47 -6.90
N PRO A 68 4.19 -18.54 -7.26
CA PRO A 68 3.18 -18.46 -8.32
C PRO A 68 2.11 -17.41 -8.03
N VAL A 69 1.45 -16.95 -9.06
CA VAL A 69 0.52 -15.83 -9.01
C VAL A 69 -0.50 -15.96 -7.89
N SER A 70 -0.58 -14.93 -7.04
CA SER A 70 -1.63 -14.75 -6.06
C SER A 70 -2.32 -13.42 -6.32
N THR A 71 -3.58 -13.29 -5.91
CA THR A 71 -4.31 -12.04 -6.00
C THR A 71 -3.71 -10.97 -5.09
N ILE A 72 -3.09 -11.38 -4.00
CA ILE A 72 -2.42 -10.49 -3.05
C ILE A 72 -0.95 -10.85 -3.00
N SER A 73 -0.08 -9.89 -3.27
CA SER A 73 1.38 -10.07 -3.18
C SER A 73 1.99 -8.97 -2.34
N ILE A 74 3.08 -9.33 -1.67
CA ILE A 74 3.87 -8.40 -0.87
C ILE A 74 5.27 -8.38 -1.48
N SER A 75 5.78 -7.18 -1.82
CA SER A 75 7.07 -7.04 -2.47
C SER A 75 7.90 -5.95 -1.81
N HIS A 76 9.19 -6.22 -1.64
CA HIS A 76 10.18 -5.22 -1.24
C HIS A 76 11.19 -4.95 -2.36
N HIS A 77 10.95 -5.51 -3.53
CA HIS A 77 11.78 -5.33 -4.73
C HIS A 77 11.17 -4.32 -5.69
N SER A 78 11.90 -4.03 -6.76
CA SER A 78 11.48 -3.07 -7.76
C SER A 78 10.67 -3.68 -8.90
N ASN A 79 10.25 -4.94 -8.78
CA ASN A 79 9.48 -5.63 -9.82
C ASN A 79 8.01 -5.75 -9.39
N PRO A 80 7.06 -5.19 -10.15
CA PRO A 80 5.63 -5.25 -9.78
C PRO A 80 4.97 -6.60 -10.07
N GLY A 81 5.63 -7.52 -10.74
CA GLY A 81 5.00 -8.76 -11.16
C GLY A 81 3.90 -8.53 -12.19
N ASP A 82 2.84 -9.31 -12.09
CA ASP A 82 1.71 -9.23 -13.03
C ASP A 82 0.52 -8.41 -12.49
N HIS A 83 0.66 -7.81 -11.32
CA HIS A 83 -0.41 -7.02 -10.74
C HIS A 83 -0.54 -5.67 -11.42
N ASP A 84 -1.79 -5.23 -11.64
CA ASP A 84 -2.09 -3.94 -12.26
C ASP A 84 -3.32 -3.24 -11.70
N ASP A 85 -3.99 -3.79 -10.69
CA ASP A 85 -5.18 -3.18 -10.11
C ASP A 85 -4.85 -2.18 -9.01
N LEU A 86 -4.35 -2.63 -7.88
CA LEU A 86 -4.11 -1.80 -6.71
C LEU A 86 -2.68 -1.95 -6.20
N LEU A 87 -2.00 -0.84 -6.04
CA LEU A 87 -0.71 -0.75 -5.37
C LEU A 87 -0.90 -0.04 -4.04
N ILE A 88 -0.53 -0.69 -2.94
CA ILE A 88 -0.46 -0.06 -1.62
C ILE A 88 1.00 0.18 -1.30
N ASN A 89 1.41 1.44 -1.23
CA ASN A 89 2.81 1.79 -0.99
C ASN A 89 3.04 2.11 0.48
N LEU A 90 3.65 1.15 1.19
CA LEU A 90 4.10 1.31 2.57
C LEU A 90 5.55 1.74 2.65
N SER A 91 6.23 1.85 1.51
CA SER A 91 7.62 2.31 1.50
C SER A 91 7.70 3.74 2.04
N GLY A 92 8.62 3.94 2.97
CA GLY A 92 8.89 5.27 3.52
C GLY A 92 9.83 6.10 2.64
N HIS A 93 10.29 5.56 1.51
CA HIS A 93 11.23 6.25 0.64
C HIS A 93 10.52 6.89 -0.55
N SER A 94 10.54 6.27 -1.68
CA SER A 94 9.92 6.81 -2.87
C SER A 94 8.96 5.80 -3.47
N THR A 95 8.02 6.31 -4.25
CA THR A 95 7.13 5.42 -5.00
C THR A 95 7.92 4.79 -6.15
N PRO A 96 7.73 3.50 -6.39
CA PRO A 96 8.39 2.86 -7.52
C PRO A 96 8.04 3.51 -8.86
N ASP A 97 8.97 3.52 -9.80
CA ASP A 97 8.77 4.14 -11.11
C ASP A 97 7.62 3.52 -11.90
N TRP A 98 7.32 2.26 -11.63
CA TRP A 98 6.26 1.52 -12.32
C TRP A 98 4.87 1.72 -11.69
N PHE A 99 4.69 2.69 -10.80
CA PHE A 99 3.39 2.93 -10.14
C PHE A 99 2.27 3.19 -11.15
N SER A 100 2.57 3.83 -12.26
CA SER A 100 1.57 4.21 -13.26
C SER A 100 0.98 3.02 -14.02
N ARG A 101 1.52 1.84 -13.83
CA ARG A 101 0.97 0.61 -14.36
C ARG A 101 -0.33 0.22 -13.66
N PHE A 102 -0.52 0.70 -12.42
CA PHE A 102 -1.68 0.34 -11.61
C PHE A 102 -2.85 1.30 -11.85
N LYS A 103 -4.06 0.77 -11.72
CA LYS A 103 -5.29 1.57 -11.83
C LYS A 103 -5.45 2.49 -10.64
N LYS A 104 -5.02 2.05 -9.46
CA LYS A 104 -5.10 2.80 -8.22
C LYS A 104 -3.83 2.62 -7.41
N VAL A 105 -3.34 3.71 -6.84
CA VAL A 105 -2.20 3.71 -5.92
C VAL A 105 -2.66 4.32 -4.60
N ILE A 106 -2.39 3.61 -3.51
CA ILE A 106 -2.65 4.11 -2.15
C ILE A 106 -1.33 4.39 -1.48
N GLU A 107 -1.16 5.63 -1.02
CA GLU A 107 -0.02 6.07 -0.23
C GLU A 107 -0.49 6.24 1.21
N ILE A 108 0.21 5.62 2.16
CA ILE A 108 -0.15 5.73 3.58
C ILE A 108 0.87 6.59 4.28
N VAL A 109 0.39 7.66 4.94
CA VAL A 109 1.21 8.61 5.70
C VAL A 109 0.98 8.35 7.17
N TYR A 110 2.01 7.88 7.87
CA TYR A 110 1.93 7.59 9.30
C TYR A 110 2.92 8.46 10.09
N ASP A 111 2.83 8.40 11.43
CA ASP A 111 3.58 9.28 12.31
C ASP A 111 5.07 8.91 12.36
N GLU A 112 5.80 9.39 11.37
CA GLU A 112 7.25 9.34 11.31
C GLU A 112 7.68 10.52 10.44
N GLN A 113 8.55 11.37 10.96
CA GLN A 113 8.91 12.61 10.27
C GLN A 113 9.43 12.39 8.87
N GLN A 114 10.32 11.42 8.69
CA GLN A 114 10.90 11.14 7.36
C GLN A 114 9.84 10.67 6.38
N VAL A 115 8.91 9.85 6.83
CA VAL A 115 7.81 9.36 5.99
C VAL A 115 6.90 10.53 5.59
N THR A 116 6.52 11.36 6.56
CA THR A 116 5.65 12.51 6.30
C THR A 116 6.26 13.44 5.27
N GLU A 117 7.55 13.73 5.38
CA GLU A 117 8.24 14.61 4.45
C GLU A 117 8.31 14.02 3.04
N LYS A 118 8.65 12.74 2.94
CA LYS A 118 8.76 12.08 1.63
C LYS A 118 7.41 11.92 0.94
N LYS A 119 6.36 11.62 1.71
CA LYS A 119 5.02 11.51 1.16
C LYS A 119 4.51 12.88 0.68
N ARG A 120 4.89 13.97 1.35
CA ARG A 120 4.56 15.33 0.90
C ARG A 120 5.18 15.61 -0.46
N VAL A 121 6.45 15.23 -0.65
CA VAL A 121 7.13 15.39 -1.93
C VAL A 121 6.41 14.56 -3.00
N ARG A 122 6.02 13.35 -2.69
CA ARG A 122 5.28 12.49 -3.65
C ARG A 122 3.92 13.07 -4.00
N TYR A 123 3.23 13.66 -3.05
CA TYR A 123 1.96 14.33 -3.32
C TYR A 123 2.13 15.41 -4.38
N GLY A 124 3.13 16.26 -4.22
CA GLY A 124 3.44 17.29 -5.21
C GLY A 124 3.84 16.71 -6.56
N PHE A 125 4.58 15.61 -6.55
CA PHE A 125 4.97 14.91 -7.78
C PHE A 125 3.73 14.44 -8.56
N TYR A 126 2.80 13.75 -7.89
CA TYR A 126 1.60 13.28 -8.56
C TYR A 126 0.77 14.41 -9.12
N GLN A 127 0.61 15.49 -8.34
CA GLN A 127 -0.13 16.66 -8.81
C GLN A 127 0.55 17.31 -10.03
N SER A 128 1.87 17.47 -10.00
CA SER A 128 2.60 18.10 -11.08
C SER A 128 2.54 17.28 -12.38
N ARG A 129 2.33 15.99 -12.27
CA ARG A 129 2.19 15.10 -13.43
C ARG A 129 0.75 14.96 -13.90
N GLY A 130 -0.20 15.61 -13.25
CA GLY A 130 -1.59 15.61 -13.67
C GLY A 130 -2.40 14.38 -13.23
N TYR A 131 -1.90 13.59 -12.28
CA TYR A 131 -2.67 12.46 -11.76
C TYR A 131 -3.79 12.95 -10.86
N PRO A 132 -5.00 12.33 -10.94
CA PRO A 132 -6.05 12.62 -9.96
C PRO A 132 -5.58 12.17 -8.58
N VAL A 133 -5.55 13.07 -7.61
CA VAL A 133 -5.09 12.78 -6.25
C VAL A 133 -6.17 13.15 -5.25
N ARG A 134 -6.49 12.23 -4.35
CA ARG A 134 -7.38 12.46 -3.21
C ARG A 134 -6.58 12.32 -1.93
N TYR A 135 -6.97 13.06 -0.91
CA TYR A 135 -6.32 13.03 0.40
C TYR A 135 -7.38 12.85 1.47
N HIS A 136 -7.24 11.79 2.26
CA HIS A 136 -8.15 11.49 3.37
C HIS A 136 -7.38 11.54 4.68
N ASP A 137 -7.78 12.44 5.56
CA ASP A 137 -7.18 12.57 6.89
C ASP A 137 -8.02 11.80 7.89
N LEU A 138 -7.53 10.63 8.29
CA LEU A 138 -8.20 9.75 9.23
C LEU A 138 -7.84 10.06 10.68
N THR A 139 -6.94 11.03 10.92
CA THR A 139 -6.54 11.41 12.28
C THR A 139 -7.64 12.16 13.04
N LYS A 140 -8.62 12.68 12.30
CA LYS A 140 -9.72 13.49 12.86
C LYS A 140 -11.00 12.71 13.06
N THR A 141 -10.91 11.39 13.02
CA THR A 141 -12.10 10.57 13.28
C THR A 141 -12.48 10.63 14.75
N ASN A 142 -13.73 10.77 15.00
CA ASN A 142 -14.28 10.76 16.35
C ASN A 142 -14.80 9.38 16.70
#